data_fefbc24b5c0cfbb65e77be96e4353680
#
_entry.id   fefbc24b5c0cfbb65e77be96e4353680
#
_cell.length_a   1.000
_cell.length_b   1.000
_cell.length_c   1.000
_cell.angle_alpha   90.00
_cell.angle_beta   90.00
_cell.angle_gamma   90.00
#
_symmetry.space_group_name_H-M   'P 1'
#
loop_
_entity.id
_entity.type
_entity.pdbx_description
1 polymer ?
#
loop_
_entity_poly.entity_id
_entity_poly.type
_entity_poly.pdbx_seq_one_letter_code
_entity_poly.pdbx_strand_id
1 'polypeptide(L)'
;MEERKVRLMHYDPRWPQEFQQTKSSILQSCAGWVTAVEHVGSTAISGLIARPTIDVLAAVESEAALATAALLIEGLNFRINESPDWTTEPIVLGKPRHLSSAQPDPTHCVWLVIHGSECWIRMIRMRDWLRDQKETAIRFEEAKVARWRSGEGELSAYESDKALFFAHLEDQMEASRRMGDRQ
;
A
#
# COMPACT_ATOMS: atom_id res chain seq x y z
N MET A 1 -16.14 21.68 -8.26
CA MET A 1 -15.67 20.61 -7.38
C MET A 1 -14.19 20.87 -7.15
N GLU A 2 -13.78 21.10 -5.91
CA GLU A 2 -12.36 21.32 -5.61
C GLU A 2 -11.61 20.02 -5.89
N GLU A 3 -10.62 20.05 -6.80
CA GLU A 3 -9.80 18.89 -7.15
C GLU A 3 -9.00 18.43 -5.92
N ARG A 4 -9.09 17.14 -5.61
CA ARG A 4 -8.36 16.55 -4.49
C ARG A 4 -6.87 16.52 -4.82
N LYS A 5 -6.07 17.22 -4.01
CA LYS A 5 -4.61 17.23 -4.15
C LYS A 5 -3.94 16.20 -3.22
N VAL A 6 -3.08 15.39 -3.78
CA VAL A 6 -2.25 14.45 -3.03
C VAL A 6 -1.19 15.22 -2.25
N ARG A 7 -1.04 14.91 -0.98
CA ARG A 7 0.04 15.43 -0.14
C ARG A 7 1.20 14.43 -0.13
N LEU A 8 2.39 14.89 -0.43
CA LEU A 8 3.63 14.14 -0.22
C LEU A 8 4.41 14.76 0.95
N MET A 9 5.08 13.93 1.73
CA MET A 9 5.94 14.35 2.84
C MET A 9 7.17 13.46 2.96
N HIS A 10 8.21 14.00 3.58
CA HIS A 10 9.41 13.23 3.93
C HIS A 10 9.07 12.07 4.85
N TYR A 11 9.92 11.06 4.85
CA TYR A 11 9.77 9.89 5.73
C TYR A 11 9.58 10.32 7.19
N ASP A 12 8.52 9.79 7.80
CA ASP A 12 8.22 10.00 9.21
C ASP A 12 8.61 8.73 9.99
N PRO A 13 9.56 8.82 10.94
CA PRO A 13 9.99 7.66 11.73
C PRO A 13 8.89 7.08 12.64
N ARG A 14 7.72 7.73 12.75
CA ARG A 14 6.54 7.20 13.45
C ARG A 14 5.74 6.19 12.63
N TRP A 15 5.86 6.17 11.30
CA TRP A 15 5.11 5.24 10.46
C TRP A 15 5.26 3.77 10.84
N PRO A 16 6.46 3.24 11.16
CA PRO A 16 6.58 1.87 11.65
C PRO A 16 5.78 1.61 12.94
N GLN A 17 5.74 2.58 13.86
CA GLN A 17 4.97 2.47 15.11
C GLN A 17 3.47 2.51 14.85
N GLU A 18 2.99 3.42 14.00
CA GLU A 18 1.58 3.50 13.58
C GLU A 18 1.13 2.21 12.89
N PHE A 19 1.99 1.64 12.05
CA PHE A 19 1.75 0.31 11.47
C PHE A 19 1.63 -0.77 12.54
N GLN A 20 2.53 -0.84 13.51
CA GLN A 20 2.49 -1.86 14.58
C GLN A 20 1.21 -1.76 15.42
N GLN A 21 0.73 -0.56 15.71
CA GLN A 21 -0.55 -0.36 16.39
C GLN A 21 -1.72 -0.90 15.57
N THR A 22 -1.74 -0.60 14.27
CA THR A 22 -2.78 -1.09 13.36
C THR A 22 -2.71 -2.60 13.19
N LYS A 23 -1.51 -3.18 13.03
CA LYS A 23 -1.28 -4.62 12.99
C LYS A 23 -1.83 -5.31 14.22
N SER A 24 -1.52 -4.81 15.41
CA SER A 24 -1.99 -5.37 16.68
C SER A 24 -3.52 -5.32 16.79
N SER A 25 -4.14 -4.20 16.39
CA SER A 25 -5.59 -4.05 16.40
C SER A 25 -6.27 -5.03 15.44
N ILE A 26 -5.74 -5.20 14.23
CA ILE A 26 -6.28 -6.15 13.24
C ILE A 26 -6.15 -7.59 13.75
N LEU A 27 -4.97 -8.00 14.21
CA LEU A 27 -4.75 -9.36 14.70
C LEU A 27 -5.61 -9.68 15.91
N GLN A 28 -5.86 -8.71 16.79
CA GLN A 28 -6.72 -8.90 17.96
C GLN A 28 -8.21 -8.99 17.57
N SER A 29 -8.68 -8.06 16.74
CA SER A 29 -10.11 -7.99 16.34
C SER A 29 -10.49 -9.10 15.36
N CYS A 30 -9.56 -9.56 14.54
CA CYS A 30 -9.76 -10.60 13.53
C CYS A 30 -9.13 -11.94 13.93
N ALA A 31 -9.02 -12.22 15.25
CA ALA A 31 -8.43 -13.45 15.75
C ALA A 31 -9.11 -14.70 15.15
N GLY A 32 -8.29 -15.59 14.60
CA GLY A 32 -8.75 -16.79 13.89
C GLY A 32 -9.13 -16.59 12.42
N TRP A 33 -9.17 -15.36 11.92
CA TRP A 33 -9.46 -15.05 10.51
C TRP A 33 -8.26 -14.49 9.78
N VAL A 34 -7.63 -13.42 10.32
CA VAL A 34 -6.41 -12.84 9.75
C VAL A 34 -5.20 -13.53 10.35
N THR A 35 -4.34 -14.11 9.51
CA THR A 35 -3.17 -14.90 9.92
C THR A 35 -1.84 -14.18 9.74
N ALA A 36 -1.78 -13.21 8.83
CA ALA A 36 -0.57 -12.42 8.58
C ALA A 36 -0.92 -10.95 8.32
N VAL A 37 -0.06 -10.05 8.82
CA VAL A 37 -0.19 -8.60 8.60
C VAL A 37 1.20 -8.00 8.37
N GLU A 38 1.40 -7.35 7.22
CA GLU A 38 2.66 -6.82 6.76
C GLU A 38 2.57 -5.32 6.40
N HIS A 39 3.63 -4.56 6.70
CA HIS A 39 3.76 -3.17 6.26
C HIS A 39 4.26 -3.14 4.82
N VAL A 40 3.50 -2.54 3.92
CA VAL A 40 3.83 -2.42 2.50
C VAL A 40 3.74 -0.97 2.02
N GLY A 41 3.98 -0.73 0.74
CA GLY A 41 3.94 0.62 0.17
C GLY A 41 5.14 1.48 0.55
N SER A 42 5.09 2.75 0.14
CA SER A 42 6.24 3.68 0.29
C SER A 42 6.56 4.02 1.74
N THR A 43 5.57 4.03 2.64
CA THR A 43 5.78 4.30 4.08
C THR A 43 6.50 3.17 4.80
N ALA A 44 6.56 1.97 4.19
CA ALA A 44 7.31 0.83 4.70
C ALA A 44 8.81 0.88 4.36
N ILE A 45 9.26 1.86 3.56
CA ILE A 45 10.64 1.99 3.09
C ILE A 45 11.24 3.22 3.72
N SER A 46 12.25 3.00 4.57
CA SER A 46 12.90 4.08 5.31
C SER A 46 13.54 5.11 4.37
N GLY A 47 13.31 6.37 4.67
CA GLY A 47 13.93 7.50 3.96
C GLY A 47 13.16 8.00 2.73
N LEU A 48 12.14 7.29 2.24
CA LEU A 48 11.40 7.72 1.06
C LEU A 48 10.36 8.81 1.36
N ILE A 49 10.23 9.76 0.43
CA ILE A 49 9.07 10.66 0.36
C ILE A 49 7.82 9.83 0.02
N ALA A 50 6.76 9.98 0.78
CA ALA A 50 5.53 9.24 0.58
C ALA A 50 4.28 10.08 0.83
N ARG A 51 3.13 9.63 0.28
CA ARG A 51 1.82 10.01 0.78
C ARG A 51 1.70 9.46 2.19
N PRO A 52 1.26 10.25 3.19
CA PRO A 52 1.19 9.81 4.60
C PRO A 52 0.02 8.85 4.85
N THR A 53 0.00 7.75 4.11
CA THR A 53 -0.97 6.66 4.24
C THR A 53 -0.20 5.39 4.56
N ILE A 54 -0.54 4.74 5.68
CA ILE A 54 0.05 3.46 6.05
C ILE A 54 -0.65 2.35 5.27
N ASP A 55 0.06 1.73 4.34
CA ASP A 55 -0.43 0.59 3.59
C ASP A 55 -0.18 -0.71 4.38
N VAL A 56 -1.26 -1.40 4.71
CA VAL A 56 -1.28 -2.62 5.52
C VAL A 56 -1.74 -3.77 4.64
N LEU A 57 -0.90 -4.76 4.41
CA LEU A 57 -1.28 -5.99 3.73
C LEU A 57 -1.69 -7.02 4.78
N ALA A 58 -2.98 -7.37 4.80
CA ALA A 58 -3.55 -8.36 5.71
C ALA A 58 -3.98 -9.61 4.95
N ALA A 59 -3.73 -10.79 5.50
CA ALA A 59 -4.04 -12.04 4.81
C ALA A 59 -4.92 -12.97 5.63
N VAL A 60 -5.81 -13.65 4.91
CA VAL A 60 -6.63 -14.76 5.37
C VAL A 60 -6.23 -16.06 4.66
N GLU A 61 -6.57 -17.22 5.22
CA GLU A 61 -6.18 -18.52 4.64
C GLU A 61 -7.07 -18.96 3.47
N SER A 62 -8.28 -18.41 3.33
CA SER A 62 -9.21 -18.83 2.30
C SER A 62 -10.15 -17.70 1.87
N GLU A 63 -10.71 -17.83 0.66
CA GLU A 63 -11.70 -16.91 0.12
C GLU A 63 -12.94 -16.78 1.04
N ALA A 64 -13.37 -17.87 1.66
CA ALA A 64 -14.50 -17.88 2.59
C ALA A 64 -14.29 -16.99 3.82
N ALA A 65 -13.04 -16.74 4.21
CA ALA A 65 -12.69 -15.90 5.34
C ALA A 65 -12.68 -14.40 5.02
N LEU A 66 -12.59 -14.01 3.74
CA LEU A 66 -12.43 -12.61 3.32
C LEU A 66 -13.58 -11.71 3.82
N ALA A 67 -14.82 -12.12 3.60
CA ALA A 67 -15.97 -11.31 3.96
C ALA A 67 -16.06 -11.08 5.47
N THR A 68 -15.83 -12.13 6.28
CA THR A 68 -15.83 -12.02 7.75
C THR A 68 -14.70 -11.14 8.26
N ALA A 69 -13.48 -11.33 7.74
CA ALA A 69 -12.33 -10.50 8.10
C ALA A 69 -12.57 -9.02 7.73
N ALA A 70 -13.13 -8.75 6.55
CA ALA A 70 -13.45 -7.40 6.12
C ALA A 70 -14.42 -6.70 7.06
N LEU A 71 -15.51 -7.36 7.47
CA LEU A 71 -16.47 -6.83 8.45
C LEU A 71 -15.83 -6.52 9.81
N LEU A 72 -14.95 -7.40 10.28
CA LEU A 72 -14.22 -7.17 11.53
C LEU A 72 -13.27 -5.97 11.44
N ILE A 73 -12.57 -5.81 10.30
CA ILE A 73 -11.72 -4.65 10.04
C ILE A 73 -12.54 -3.37 9.93
N GLU A 74 -13.74 -3.40 9.34
CA GLU A 74 -14.64 -2.24 9.32
C GLU A 74 -15.00 -1.77 10.73
N GLY A 75 -15.11 -2.70 11.71
CA GLY A 75 -15.31 -2.38 13.13
C GLY A 75 -14.21 -1.51 13.75
N LEU A 76 -13.01 -1.46 13.13
CA LEU A 76 -11.87 -0.64 13.54
C LEU A 76 -11.84 0.76 12.89
N ASN A 77 -13.00 1.28 12.51
CA ASN A 77 -13.16 2.57 11.81
C ASN A 77 -12.61 2.58 10.37
N PHE A 78 -12.62 1.42 9.70
CA PHE A 78 -12.36 1.33 8.26
C PHE A 78 -13.68 1.31 7.48
N ARG A 79 -13.58 1.55 6.18
CA ARG A 79 -14.65 1.39 5.19
C ARG A 79 -14.10 0.67 3.96
N ILE A 80 -14.88 -0.26 3.44
CA ILE A 80 -14.57 -0.89 2.14
C ILE A 80 -14.64 0.19 1.05
N ASN A 81 -13.61 0.26 0.24
CA ASN A 81 -13.47 1.13 -0.92
C ASN A 81 -13.51 0.29 -2.20
N GLU A 82 -13.68 0.93 -3.34
CA GLU A 82 -13.48 0.29 -4.63
C GLU A 82 -12.02 -0.16 -4.78
N SER A 83 -11.83 -1.35 -5.35
CA SER A 83 -10.49 -1.83 -5.70
C SER A 83 -9.94 -1.01 -6.85
N PRO A 84 -8.63 -0.72 -6.89
CA PRO A 84 -8.03 -0.02 -8.01
C PRO A 84 -8.08 -0.87 -9.29
N ASP A 85 -8.15 -0.20 -10.46
CA ASP A 85 -8.32 -0.84 -11.77
C ASP A 85 -7.25 -1.89 -12.12
N TRP A 86 -6.07 -1.80 -11.52
CA TRP A 86 -4.94 -2.71 -11.77
C TRP A 86 -5.03 -4.06 -11.04
N THR A 87 -5.99 -4.22 -10.11
CA THR A 87 -6.21 -5.48 -9.39
C THR A 87 -7.64 -5.59 -8.86
N THR A 88 -8.23 -6.76 -8.99
CA THR A 88 -9.56 -7.08 -8.44
C THR A 88 -9.47 -8.05 -7.26
N GLU A 89 -8.27 -8.54 -6.95
CA GLU A 89 -8.06 -9.58 -5.93
C GLU A 89 -8.29 -9.08 -4.50
N PRO A 90 -7.73 -7.92 -4.06
CA PRO A 90 -7.86 -7.48 -2.70
C PRO A 90 -9.21 -6.84 -2.40
N ILE A 91 -9.72 -7.05 -1.18
CA ILE A 91 -10.68 -6.13 -0.58
C ILE A 91 -9.90 -4.96 0.01
N VAL A 92 -10.17 -3.75 -0.47
CA VAL A 92 -9.46 -2.53 -0.05
C VAL A 92 -10.29 -1.78 0.98
N LEU A 93 -9.70 -1.50 2.15
CA LEU A 93 -10.38 -0.75 3.21
C LEU A 93 -9.56 0.48 3.61
N GLY A 94 -10.22 1.63 3.70
CA GLY A 94 -9.62 2.91 4.09
C GLY A 94 -10.06 3.39 5.47
N LYS A 95 -9.14 4.02 6.21
CA LYS A 95 -9.41 4.64 7.51
C LYS A 95 -9.02 6.12 7.46
N PRO A 96 -9.80 7.03 8.04
CA PRO A 96 -11.07 6.80 8.76
C PRO A 96 -12.22 6.41 7.83
N ARG A 97 -13.26 5.78 8.40
CA ARG A 97 -14.48 5.38 7.68
C ARG A 97 -15.14 6.54 6.93
N HIS A 98 -15.11 7.73 7.52
CA HIS A 98 -15.63 8.96 6.92
C HIS A 98 -14.51 9.97 6.77
N LEU A 99 -14.21 10.30 5.53
CA LEU A 99 -13.29 11.38 5.19
C LEU A 99 -14.01 12.73 5.36
N SER A 100 -13.26 13.77 5.68
CA SER A 100 -13.76 15.14 5.85
C SER A 100 -12.89 16.11 5.05
N SER A 101 -13.33 17.36 4.93
CA SER A 101 -12.49 18.42 4.32
C SER A 101 -11.18 18.66 5.07
N ALA A 102 -11.18 18.44 6.40
CA ALA A 102 -9.96 18.51 7.22
C ALA A 102 -9.07 17.27 7.09
N GLN A 103 -9.65 16.11 6.76
CA GLN A 103 -8.96 14.84 6.54
C GLN A 103 -9.47 14.22 5.22
N PRO A 104 -9.02 14.77 4.06
CA PRO A 104 -9.49 14.31 2.75
C PRO A 104 -8.91 12.97 2.31
N ASP A 105 -7.77 12.56 2.89
CA ASP A 105 -7.04 11.35 2.55
C ASP A 105 -7.13 10.31 3.67
N PRO A 106 -7.14 9.01 3.34
CA PRO A 106 -7.03 7.96 4.33
C PRO A 106 -5.66 8.00 5.01
N THR A 107 -5.64 7.83 6.33
CA THR A 107 -4.41 7.65 7.10
C THR A 107 -3.85 6.24 6.99
N HIS A 108 -4.74 5.27 6.78
CA HIS A 108 -4.38 3.85 6.62
C HIS A 108 -5.20 3.24 5.49
N CYS A 109 -4.59 2.32 4.76
CA CYS A 109 -5.22 1.52 3.73
C CYS A 109 -4.89 0.04 3.99
N VAL A 110 -5.91 -0.80 4.17
CA VAL A 110 -5.76 -2.25 4.32
C VAL A 110 -6.06 -2.91 2.98
N TRP A 111 -5.12 -3.74 2.54
CA TRP A 111 -5.22 -4.63 1.39
C TRP A 111 -5.44 -6.04 1.93
N LEU A 112 -6.70 -6.49 1.98
CA LEU A 112 -7.07 -7.79 2.51
C LEU A 112 -7.09 -8.81 1.37
N VAL A 113 -6.25 -9.84 1.47
CA VAL A 113 -5.99 -10.83 0.42
C VAL A 113 -5.96 -12.25 1.00
N ILE A 114 -5.91 -13.25 0.12
CA ILE A 114 -5.59 -14.63 0.51
C ILE A 114 -4.08 -14.75 0.69
N HIS A 115 -3.64 -15.42 1.76
CA HIS A 115 -2.23 -15.67 2.04
C HIS A 115 -1.56 -16.45 0.89
N GLY A 116 -0.44 -15.96 0.40
CA GLY A 116 0.27 -16.58 -0.72
C GLY A 116 -0.35 -16.33 -2.10
N SER A 117 -1.40 -15.54 -2.21
CA SER A 117 -1.97 -15.13 -3.49
C SER A 117 -0.98 -14.30 -4.32
N GLU A 118 -1.30 -14.08 -5.59
CA GLU A 118 -0.45 -13.29 -6.49
C GLU A 118 -0.25 -11.86 -5.96
N CYS A 119 -1.31 -11.21 -5.49
CA CYS A 119 -1.26 -9.88 -4.91
C CYS A 119 -0.39 -9.84 -3.64
N TRP A 120 -0.54 -10.82 -2.74
CA TRP A 120 0.30 -10.96 -1.55
C TRP A 120 1.80 -11.04 -1.91
N ILE A 121 2.14 -11.98 -2.78
CA ILE A 121 3.53 -12.23 -3.19
C ILE A 121 4.13 -11.00 -3.86
N ARG A 122 3.37 -10.37 -4.75
CA ARG A 122 3.78 -9.18 -5.51
C ARG A 122 4.09 -8.01 -4.59
N MET A 123 3.21 -7.68 -3.64
CA MET A 123 3.40 -6.54 -2.73
C MET A 123 4.59 -6.75 -1.79
N ILE A 124 4.77 -7.97 -1.27
CA ILE A 124 5.92 -8.32 -0.41
C ILE A 124 7.23 -8.21 -1.18
N ARG A 125 7.30 -8.83 -2.36
CA ARG A 125 8.52 -8.81 -3.20
C ARG A 125 8.93 -7.39 -3.58
N MET A 126 7.98 -6.56 -3.97
CA MET A 126 8.26 -5.17 -4.35
C MET A 126 8.80 -4.38 -3.17
N ARG A 127 8.19 -4.50 -1.98
CA ARG A 127 8.68 -3.87 -0.76
C ARG A 127 10.11 -4.28 -0.45
N ASP A 128 10.36 -5.59 -0.43
CA ASP A 128 11.66 -6.14 -0.02
C ASP A 128 12.74 -5.75 -1.05
N TRP A 129 12.43 -5.83 -2.35
CA TRP A 129 13.35 -5.40 -3.39
C TRP A 129 13.71 -3.91 -3.29
N LEU A 130 12.75 -3.02 -3.03
CA LEU A 130 13.03 -1.59 -2.84
C LEU A 130 13.81 -1.30 -1.56
N ARG A 131 13.65 -2.12 -0.52
CA ARG A 131 14.48 -2.02 0.70
C ARG A 131 15.94 -2.40 0.45
N ASP A 132 16.17 -3.40 -0.38
CA ASP A 132 17.50 -3.90 -0.71
C ASP A 132 18.20 -3.02 -1.76
N GLN A 133 17.45 -2.42 -2.67
CA GLN A 133 17.96 -1.63 -3.79
C GLN A 133 17.81 -0.11 -3.55
N LYS A 134 18.66 0.46 -2.69
CA LYS A 134 18.59 1.87 -2.29
C LYS A 134 18.61 2.85 -3.46
N GLU A 135 19.46 2.63 -4.45
CA GLU A 135 19.55 3.50 -5.64
C GLU A 135 18.25 3.46 -6.46
N THR A 136 17.65 2.29 -6.60
CA THR A 136 16.36 2.13 -7.28
C THR A 136 15.24 2.79 -6.48
N ALA A 137 15.25 2.68 -5.15
CA ALA A 137 14.30 3.35 -4.29
C ALA A 137 14.37 4.88 -4.41
N ILE A 138 15.58 5.45 -4.51
CA ILE A 138 15.78 6.90 -4.74
C ILE A 138 15.24 7.32 -6.12
N ARG A 139 15.55 6.58 -7.18
CA ARG A 139 15.01 6.86 -8.53
C ARG A 139 13.49 6.76 -8.56
N PHE A 140 12.94 5.81 -7.82
CA PHE A 140 11.50 5.69 -7.61
C PHE A 140 10.90 6.93 -6.97
N GLU A 141 11.54 7.44 -5.91
CA GLU A 141 11.12 8.66 -5.24
C GLU A 141 11.17 9.87 -6.18
N GLU A 142 12.29 10.05 -6.89
CA GLU A 142 12.48 11.15 -7.83
C GLU A 142 11.42 11.15 -8.93
N ALA A 143 11.13 10.00 -9.53
CA ALA A 143 10.10 9.85 -10.55
C ALA A 143 8.71 10.17 -9.99
N LYS A 144 8.38 9.69 -8.80
CA LYS A 144 7.11 9.97 -8.09
C LYS A 144 6.94 11.46 -7.80
N VAL A 145 7.96 12.12 -7.28
CA VAL A 145 7.95 13.55 -6.97
C VAL A 145 7.86 14.39 -8.25
N ALA A 146 8.59 14.02 -9.30
CA ALA A 146 8.52 14.72 -10.60
C ALA A 146 7.10 14.67 -11.18
N ARG A 147 6.45 13.51 -11.16
CA ARG A 147 5.07 13.34 -11.62
C ARG A 147 4.06 14.09 -10.77
N TRP A 148 4.21 14.03 -9.46
CA TRP A 148 3.38 14.82 -8.55
C TRP A 148 3.46 16.33 -8.85
N ARG A 149 4.66 16.83 -9.15
CA ARG A 149 4.86 18.23 -9.54
C ARG A 149 4.23 18.55 -10.90
N SER A 150 4.41 17.69 -11.91
CA SER A 150 3.87 17.91 -13.25
C SER A 150 2.33 17.84 -13.31
N GLY A 151 1.72 17.00 -12.45
CA GLY A 151 0.25 16.88 -12.31
C GLY A 151 -0.33 17.82 -11.26
N GLU A 152 0.43 18.83 -10.78
CA GLU A 152 -0.01 19.77 -9.73
C GLU A 152 -0.60 19.09 -8.48
N GLY A 153 -0.26 17.82 -8.28
CA GLY A 153 -0.74 16.99 -7.18
C GLY A 153 -2.15 16.42 -7.36
N GLU A 154 -2.73 16.47 -8.55
CA GLU A 154 -4.03 15.85 -8.81
C GLU A 154 -4.06 14.36 -8.50
N LEU A 155 -5.10 13.93 -7.76
CA LEU A 155 -5.23 12.55 -7.32
C LEU A 155 -5.39 11.57 -8.48
N SER A 156 -6.21 11.89 -9.48
CA SER A 156 -6.49 11.03 -10.64
C SER A 156 -5.24 10.80 -11.49
N ALA A 157 -4.49 11.85 -11.79
CA ALA A 157 -3.22 11.78 -12.50
C ALA A 157 -2.18 10.97 -11.70
N TYR A 158 -2.09 11.21 -10.39
CA TYR A 158 -1.19 10.51 -9.50
C TYR A 158 -1.47 9.00 -9.42
N GLU A 159 -2.74 8.58 -9.34
CA GLU A 159 -3.14 7.18 -9.26
C GLU A 159 -2.93 6.43 -10.57
N SER A 160 -3.26 7.04 -11.71
CA SER A 160 -3.00 6.47 -13.04
C SER A 160 -1.51 6.29 -13.29
N ASP A 161 -0.70 7.29 -12.97
CA ASP A 161 0.75 7.24 -13.07
C ASP A 161 1.36 6.20 -12.13
N LYS A 162 0.77 6.02 -10.94
CA LYS A 162 1.21 5.02 -9.95
C LYS A 162 1.10 3.60 -10.52
N ALA A 163 0.01 3.26 -11.21
CA ALA A 163 -0.19 1.95 -11.81
C ALA A 163 0.86 1.63 -12.89
N LEU A 164 1.09 2.57 -13.82
CA LEU A 164 2.10 2.44 -14.87
C LEU A 164 3.52 2.32 -14.28
N PHE A 165 3.76 3.04 -13.21
CA PHE A 165 5.06 3.01 -12.55
C PHE A 165 5.31 1.68 -11.83
N PHE A 166 4.31 1.11 -11.17
CA PHE A 166 4.43 -0.21 -10.56
C PHE A 166 4.71 -1.30 -11.59
N ALA A 167 4.04 -1.26 -12.76
CA ALA A 167 4.32 -2.18 -13.86
C ALA A 167 5.79 -2.08 -14.32
N HIS A 168 6.31 -0.87 -14.46
CA HIS A 168 7.73 -0.66 -14.85
C HIS A 168 8.73 -1.15 -13.78
N LEU A 169 8.41 -0.99 -12.48
CA LEU A 169 9.25 -1.53 -11.41
C LEU A 169 9.26 -3.06 -11.42
N GLU A 170 8.15 -3.69 -11.70
CA GLU A 170 8.07 -5.15 -11.83
C GLU A 170 8.93 -5.66 -12.96
N ASP A 171 8.89 -5.01 -14.13
CA ASP A 171 9.76 -5.34 -15.26
C ASP A 171 11.24 -5.22 -14.88
N GLN A 172 11.63 -4.18 -14.14
CA GLN A 172 13.01 -4.01 -13.65
C GLN A 172 13.40 -5.10 -12.64
N MET A 173 12.51 -5.43 -11.73
CA MET A 173 12.73 -6.48 -10.73
C MET A 173 12.91 -7.84 -11.40
N GLU A 174 12.09 -8.17 -12.40
CA GLU A 174 12.24 -9.41 -13.18
C GLU A 174 13.53 -9.44 -14.00
N ALA A 175 13.90 -8.32 -14.64
CA ALA A 175 15.14 -8.22 -15.39
C ALA A 175 16.36 -8.42 -14.48
N SER A 176 16.37 -7.83 -13.30
CA SER A 176 17.45 -7.98 -12.32
C SER A 176 17.60 -9.44 -11.86
N ARG A 177 16.48 -10.14 -11.67
CA ARG A 177 16.46 -11.55 -11.29
C ARG A 177 17.05 -12.45 -12.37
N ARG A 178 16.68 -12.24 -13.65
CA ARG A 178 17.20 -13.00 -14.79
C ARG A 178 18.71 -12.81 -14.98
N MET A 179 19.26 -11.67 -14.57
CA MET A 179 20.70 -11.40 -14.61
C MET A 179 21.45 -12.10 -13.47
N GLY A 180 20.85 -12.17 -12.27
CA GLY A 180 21.42 -12.86 -11.10
C GLY A 180 21.47 -14.38 -11.27
N ASP A 181 20.48 -15.00 -11.93
CA ASP A 181 20.41 -16.44 -12.20
C ASP A 181 21.41 -16.93 -13.25
N ARG A 182 22.17 -16.04 -13.90
CA ARG A 182 23.18 -16.34 -14.95
C ARG A 182 24.62 -16.29 -14.46
N GLN A 183 24.83 -16.04 -13.17
CA GLN A 183 26.14 -16.05 -12.51
C GLN A 183 26.27 -17.28 -11.57
#